data_0be250dbb40c1d8f4dec951d2ae6dde9
#
_entry.id   0be250dbb40c1d8f4dec951d2ae6dde9
#
_cell.length_a   1.000
_cell.length_b   1.000
_cell.length_c   1.000
_cell.angle_alpha   90.00
_cell.angle_beta   90.00
_cell.angle_gamma   90.00
#
_symmetry.space_group_name_H-M   'P 1'
#
loop_
_entity.id
_entity.type
_entity.pdbx_description
1 polymer ?
#
loop_
_entity_poly.entity_id
_entity_poly.type
_entity_poly.pdbx_seq_one_letter_code
_entity_poly.pdbx_strand_id
1 'polypeptide(L)'
;MPDKNEHMPDTPFAMAHSSSAQSAGPSTAIARARALLCALTPLKTDCGRLCANACCQGDGETGMLLFPGEEALYAGCQFGRVVPTHFELAGRQALLFVCDGHCPREMRPLACRLFPLFLHIDARGNARVKLDGRAQGVCPLCGYGMEALDPAFLSTATQAYDLLMEDDACHAYLHALSEAFDL
;
A
#
# COMPACT_ATOMS: atom_id res chain seq x y z
N MET A 1 -32.72 -47.93 -38.76
CA MET A 1 -31.84 -47.29 -39.75
C MET A 1 -31.24 -46.10 -39.15
N PRO A 2 -29.91 -45.88 -39.24
CA PRO A 2 -29.07 -46.17 -38.06
C PRO A 2 -28.75 -44.87 -37.26
N ASP A 3 -28.54 -45.13 -35.97
CA ASP A 3 -27.81 -44.32 -35.00
C ASP A 3 -26.51 -43.77 -35.55
N LYS A 4 -26.24 -42.49 -35.29
CA LYS A 4 -24.89 -41.94 -35.26
C LYS A 4 -24.71 -41.15 -33.96
N ASN A 5 -24.25 -41.87 -32.99
CA ASN A 5 -23.66 -41.38 -31.76
C ASN A 5 -22.27 -40.79 -32.11
N GLU A 6 -22.16 -39.51 -32.28
CA GLU A 6 -20.85 -38.85 -32.40
C GLU A 6 -20.35 -38.45 -31.03
N HIS A 7 -19.43 -39.28 -30.57
CA HIS A 7 -18.64 -39.10 -29.36
C HIS A 7 -17.66 -37.98 -29.57
N MET A 8 -17.90 -36.83 -28.88
CA MET A 8 -16.92 -35.76 -28.77
C MET A 8 -15.84 -36.17 -27.78
N PRO A 9 -14.55 -36.02 -28.11
CA PRO A 9 -13.47 -36.27 -27.15
C PRO A 9 -13.38 -35.18 -26.13
N ASP A 10 -13.43 -35.56 -24.86
CA ASP A 10 -13.06 -34.73 -23.71
C ASP A 10 -11.61 -34.28 -23.84
N THR A 11 -11.42 -32.99 -24.11
CA THR A 11 -10.10 -32.34 -24.01
C THR A 11 -9.87 -31.98 -22.56
N PRO A 12 -8.88 -32.52 -21.88
CA PRO A 12 -8.59 -32.11 -20.52
C PRO A 12 -8.06 -30.65 -20.53
N PHE A 13 -8.81 -29.81 -19.86
CA PHE A 13 -8.39 -28.44 -19.57
C PHE A 13 -7.11 -28.51 -18.72
N ALA A 14 -5.97 -28.30 -19.35
CA ALA A 14 -4.68 -28.19 -18.66
C ALA A 14 -4.74 -27.01 -17.71
N MET A 15 -4.86 -27.28 -16.43
CA MET A 15 -4.63 -26.30 -15.38
C MET A 15 -3.19 -25.81 -15.51
N ALA A 16 -3.04 -24.60 -16.04
CA ALA A 16 -1.79 -23.88 -15.98
C ALA A 16 -1.48 -23.66 -14.51
N HIS A 17 -0.52 -24.42 -13.99
CA HIS A 17 0.09 -24.13 -12.70
C HIS A 17 0.78 -22.77 -12.82
N SER A 18 0.10 -21.71 -12.40
CA SER A 18 0.77 -20.44 -12.16
C SER A 18 1.77 -20.70 -11.04
N SER A 19 3.03 -20.69 -11.41
CA SER A 19 4.17 -20.68 -10.49
C SER A 19 3.93 -19.55 -9.51
N SER A 20 3.58 -19.87 -8.27
CA SER A 20 3.60 -18.95 -7.15
C SER A 20 5.06 -18.56 -6.91
N ALA A 21 5.51 -17.48 -7.53
CA ALA A 21 6.73 -16.83 -7.12
C ALA A 21 6.52 -16.46 -5.65
N GLN A 22 7.16 -17.22 -4.75
CA GLN A 22 7.24 -16.88 -3.34
C GLN A 22 7.80 -15.47 -3.29
N SER A 23 7.00 -14.51 -2.80
CA SER A 23 7.45 -13.14 -2.69
C SER A 23 8.63 -13.11 -1.73
N ALA A 24 9.79 -12.69 -2.21
CA ALA A 24 10.87 -12.30 -1.32
C ALA A 24 10.28 -11.26 -0.36
N GLY A 25 10.61 -11.33 0.93
CA GLY A 25 10.14 -10.36 1.92
C GLY A 25 10.44 -8.91 1.52
N PRO A 26 10.06 -7.92 2.34
CA PRO A 26 10.25 -6.53 2.02
C PRO A 26 11.72 -6.21 1.77
N SER A 27 11.99 -5.33 0.81
CA SER A 27 13.35 -4.90 0.50
C SER A 27 14.00 -4.16 1.69
N THR A 28 15.33 -4.02 1.63
CA THR A 28 16.07 -3.25 2.63
C THR A 28 15.58 -1.79 2.69
N ALA A 29 15.19 -1.20 1.56
CA ALA A 29 14.64 0.15 1.49
C ALA A 29 13.33 0.26 2.31
N ILE A 30 12.41 -0.66 2.11
CA ILE A 30 11.15 -0.72 2.88
C ILE A 30 11.43 -0.91 4.38
N ALA A 31 12.33 -1.83 4.74
CA ALA A 31 12.67 -2.08 6.14
C ALA A 31 13.26 -0.82 6.82
N ARG A 32 14.15 -0.10 6.14
CA ARG A 32 14.75 1.16 6.62
C ARG A 32 13.70 2.29 6.72
N ALA A 33 12.86 2.45 5.71
CA ALA A 33 11.78 3.45 5.72
C ALA A 33 10.79 3.20 6.87
N ARG A 34 10.44 1.93 7.12
CA ARG A 34 9.60 1.54 8.27
C ARG A 34 10.26 1.86 9.61
N ALA A 35 11.56 1.64 9.73
CA ALA A 35 12.33 1.94 10.95
C ALA A 35 12.37 3.45 11.23
N LEU A 36 12.61 4.30 10.22
CA LEU A 36 12.60 5.74 10.36
C LEU A 36 11.28 6.29 10.92
N LEU A 37 10.17 5.72 10.48
CA LEU A 37 8.81 6.18 10.81
C LEU A 37 8.19 5.47 12.03
N CYS A 38 8.92 4.60 12.73
CA CYS A 38 8.33 3.71 13.75
C CYS A 38 7.66 4.46 14.91
N ALA A 39 8.22 5.58 15.35
CA ALA A 39 7.74 6.38 16.48
C ALA A 39 7.06 7.68 16.08
N LEU A 40 7.02 8.01 14.77
CA LEU A 40 6.49 9.28 14.29
C LEU A 40 5.02 9.19 13.91
N THR A 41 4.34 10.31 14.08
CA THR A 41 2.97 10.53 13.61
C THR A 41 2.89 11.89 12.94
N PRO A 42 1.86 12.16 12.11
CA PRO A 42 1.64 13.47 11.50
C PRO A 42 1.63 14.66 12.46
N LEU A 43 1.39 14.42 13.74
CA LEU A 43 1.46 15.44 14.81
C LEU A 43 2.48 15.01 15.87
N LYS A 44 2.93 15.94 16.71
CA LYS A 44 3.80 15.65 17.87
C LYS A 44 3.16 14.71 18.90
N THR A 45 1.85 14.61 18.87
CA THR A 45 1.05 13.69 19.68
C THR A 45 0.37 12.69 18.77
N ASP A 46 -0.19 11.62 19.35
CA ASP A 46 -0.97 10.65 18.57
C ASP A 46 -2.12 11.35 17.84
N CYS A 47 -2.01 11.47 16.51
CA CYS A 47 -2.99 12.16 15.67
C CYS A 47 -4.36 11.46 15.68
N GLY A 48 -4.42 10.17 15.98
CA GLY A 48 -5.67 9.42 16.09
C GLY A 48 -6.61 9.98 17.17
N ARG A 49 -6.08 10.64 18.18
CA ARG A 49 -6.89 11.31 19.21
C ARG A 49 -7.71 12.48 18.66
N LEU A 50 -7.26 13.09 17.56
CA LEU A 50 -7.98 14.20 16.92
C LEU A 50 -9.20 13.74 16.14
N CYS A 51 -9.15 12.56 15.54
CA CYS A 51 -10.17 12.05 14.62
C CYS A 51 -10.75 10.70 15.04
N ALA A 52 -10.59 10.31 16.30
CA ALA A 52 -11.00 9.00 16.80
C ALA A 52 -10.48 7.83 15.92
N ASN A 53 -9.25 7.94 15.43
CA ASN A 53 -8.59 6.97 14.53
C ASN A 53 -9.36 6.72 13.23
N ALA A 54 -9.98 7.72 12.63
CA ALA A 54 -10.81 7.57 11.42
C ALA A 54 -10.11 6.78 10.29
N CYS A 55 -8.79 6.97 10.10
CA CYS A 55 -8.00 6.22 9.12
C CYS A 55 -7.84 4.72 9.45
N CYS A 56 -8.19 4.31 10.68
CA CYS A 56 -8.18 2.91 11.14
C CYS A 56 -9.59 2.32 11.27
N GLN A 57 -10.64 3.12 11.06
CA GLN A 57 -12.01 2.65 11.12
C GLN A 57 -12.38 2.06 9.75
N GLY A 58 -12.04 0.79 9.57
CA GLY A 58 -12.37 0.06 8.35
C GLY A 58 -13.78 -0.52 8.41
N ASP A 59 -14.35 -0.70 7.23
CA ASP A 59 -15.63 -1.42 7.00
C ASP A 59 -15.41 -2.91 6.76
N GLY A 60 -14.18 -3.40 6.95
CA GLY A 60 -13.76 -4.77 6.64
C GLY A 60 -13.44 -5.00 5.15
N GLU A 61 -13.58 -3.99 4.30
CA GLU A 61 -13.28 -4.05 2.86
C GLU A 61 -12.21 -3.03 2.45
N THR A 62 -12.23 -1.85 3.06
CA THR A 62 -11.19 -0.83 2.80
C THR A 62 -9.89 -1.19 3.51
N GLY A 63 -8.78 -0.84 2.89
CA GLY A 63 -7.45 -1.13 3.41
C GLY A 63 -6.40 -0.18 2.86
N MET A 64 -5.16 -0.42 3.24
CA MET A 64 -4.02 0.34 2.77
C MET A 64 -3.23 -0.48 1.76
N LEU A 65 -2.88 0.13 0.64
CA LEU A 65 -2.02 -0.49 -0.37
C LEU A 65 -0.65 -0.82 0.24
N LEU A 66 -0.18 -2.04 -0.01
CA LEU A 66 1.12 -2.52 0.43
C LEU A 66 2.20 -2.21 -0.61
N PHE A 67 3.37 -1.85 -0.14
CA PHE A 67 4.57 -1.80 -0.98
C PHE A 67 5.00 -3.20 -1.40
N PRO A 68 5.73 -3.34 -2.53
CA PRO A 68 6.16 -4.65 -3.04
C PRO A 68 6.94 -5.49 -2.03
N GLY A 69 6.46 -6.70 -1.75
CA GLY A 69 7.08 -7.61 -0.78
C GLY A 69 6.68 -7.36 0.68
N GLU A 70 5.98 -6.28 0.97
CA GLU A 70 5.54 -5.97 2.34
C GLU A 70 4.48 -6.97 2.85
N GLU A 71 3.74 -7.61 1.96
CA GLU A 71 2.73 -8.62 2.26
C GLU A 71 3.29 -9.79 3.08
N ALA A 72 4.56 -10.13 2.91
CA ALA A 72 5.20 -11.20 3.67
C ALA A 72 5.22 -10.95 5.18
N LEU A 73 5.17 -9.68 5.62
CA LEU A 73 5.13 -9.31 7.03
C LEU A 73 3.80 -9.63 7.71
N TYR A 74 2.75 -9.86 6.91
CA TYR A 74 1.38 -10.06 7.42
C TYR A 74 0.90 -11.49 7.30
N ALA A 75 1.77 -12.42 6.91
CA ALA A 75 1.44 -13.84 6.87
C ALA A 75 1.04 -14.35 8.26
N GLY A 76 -0.20 -14.78 8.41
CA GLY A 76 -0.73 -15.30 9.68
C GLY A 76 -0.98 -14.24 10.78
N CYS A 77 -0.98 -12.95 10.47
CA CYS A 77 -1.33 -11.92 11.45
C CYS A 77 -2.80 -12.05 11.88
N GLN A 78 -3.09 -11.65 13.14
CA GLN A 78 -4.42 -11.81 13.76
C GLN A 78 -5.27 -10.51 13.72
N PHE A 79 -4.70 -9.41 13.18
CA PHE A 79 -5.32 -8.08 13.23
C PHE A 79 -5.66 -7.52 11.84
N GLY A 80 -5.70 -8.39 10.83
CA GLY A 80 -6.05 -8.02 9.47
C GLY A 80 -5.66 -9.10 8.46
N ARG A 81 -5.91 -8.83 7.21
CA ARG A 81 -5.64 -9.76 6.10
C ARG A 81 -5.11 -9.01 4.89
N VAL A 82 -4.28 -9.70 4.10
CA VAL A 82 -3.86 -9.22 2.78
C VAL A 82 -4.89 -9.71 1.75
N VAL A 83 -5.39 -8.79 0.94
CA VAL A 83 -6.34 -9.09 -0.13
C VAL A 83 -5.84 -8.53 -1.47
N PRO A 84 -6.01 -9.25 -2.57
CA PRO A 84 -5.72 -8.72 -3.89
C PRO A 84 -6.76 -7.68 -4.31
N THR A 85 -6.31 -6.66 -5.02
CA THR A 85 -7.19 -5.70 -5.70
C THR A 85 -7.58 -6.22 -7.09
N HIS A 86 -8.39 -5.49 -7.85
CA HIS A 86 -8.69 -5.81 -9.25
C HIS A 86 -7.80 -5.08 -10.24
N PHE A 87 -6.79 -4.37 -9.78
CA PHE A 87 -5.88 -3.61 -10.63
C PHE A 87 -4.42 -3.97 -10.34
N GLU A 88 -3.56 -3.63 -11.28
CA GLU A 88 -2.13 -3.84 -11.21
C GLU A 88 -1.39 -2.51 -11.06
N LEU A 89 -0.27 -2.54 -10.38
CA LEU A 89 0.71 -1.46 -10.31
C LEU A 89 2.08 -2.02 -10.72
N ALA A 90 2.73 -1.36 -11.65
CA ALA A 90 4.02 -1.79 -12.21
C ALA A 90 4.03 -3.27 -12.66
N GLY A 91 2.97 -3.73 -13.34
CA GLY A 91 2.84 -5.10 -13.84
C GLY A 91 2.65 -6.19 -12.77
N ARG A 92 2.30 -5.80 -11.55
CA ARG A 92 2.01 -6.71 -10.44
C ARG A 92 0.64 -6.41 -9.84
N GLN A 93 -0.10 -7.43 -9.48
CA GLN A 93 -1.35 -7.23 -8.77
C GLN A 93 -1.13 -6.45 -7.50
N ALA A 94 -1.83 -5.33 -7.35
CA ALA A 94 -1.76 -4.53 -6.16
C ALA A 94 -2.46 -5.24 -4.99
N LEU A 95 -1.87 -5.15 -3.80
CA LEU A 95 -2.35 -5.80 -2.60
C LEU A 95 -2.78 -4.76 -1.57
N LEU A 96 -3.89 -5.01 -0.90
CA LEU A 96 -4.36 -4.23 0.25
C LEU A 96 -4.12 -5.00 1.54
N PHE A 97 -3.73 -4.29 2.58
CA PHE A 97 -3.86 -4.76 3.95
C PHE A 97 -5.16 -4.20 4.55
N VAL A 98 -6.13 -5.06 4.74
CA VAL A 98 -7.41 -4.74 5.39
C VAL A 98 -7.25 -5.03 6.89
N CYS A 99 -7.26 -3.97 7.68
CA CYS A 99 -7.01 -3.99 9.12
C CYS A 99 -8.32 -4.04 9.88
N ASP A 100 -8.35 -4.76 11.04
CA ASP A 100 -9.49 -4.83 11.94
C ASP A 100 -9.63 -3.57 12.85
N GLY A 101 -8.92 -2.49 12.52
CA GLY A 101 -8.94 -1.24 13.27
C GLY A 101 -7.93 -1.14 14.42
N HIS A 102 -7.28 -2.23 14.79
CA HIS A 102 -6.37 -2.33 15.93
C HIS A 102 -5.07 -3.05 15.58
N CYS A 103 -4.22 -2.44 14.78
CA CYS A 103 -2.90 -3.02 14.51
C CYS A 103 -1.84 -2.52 15.52
N PRO A 104 -0.92 -3.38 15.97
CA PRO A 104 0.26 -2.94 16.70
C PRO A 104 1.04 -1.90 15.89
N ARG A 105 1.50 -0.83 16.53
CA ARG A 105 2.17 0.28 15.82
C ARG A 105 3.38 -0.20 15.01
N GLU A 106 4.15 -1.10 15.56
CA GLU A 106 5.33 -1.71 14.92
C GLU A 106 4.98 -2.58 13.70
N MET A 107 3.71 -3.00 13.61
CA MET A 107 3.21 -3.81 12.50
C MET A 107 2.45 -2.99 11.44
N ARG A 108 2.27 -1.69 11.65
CA ARG A 108 1.58 -0.84 10.66
C ARG A 108 2.25 -0.91 9.29
N PRO A 109 1.47 -1.07 8.20
CA PRO A 109 1.98 -0.92 6.85
C PRO A 109 2.72 0.40 6.64
N LEU A 110 3.72 0.40 5.76
CA LEU A 110 4.50 1.60 5.49
C LEU A 110 3.63 2.75 4.99
N ALA A 111 2.67 2.46 4.11
CA ALA A 111 1.73 3.47 3.64
C ALA A 111 0.88 4.07 4.78
N CYS A 112 0.49 3.28 5.82
CA CYS A 112 -0.16 3.81 7.01
C CYS A 112 0.75 4.72 7.85
N ARG A 113 2.07 4.46 7.85
CA ARG A 113 3.04 5.29 8.57
C ARG A 113 3.31 6.61 7.86
N LEU A 114 3.22 6.61 6.53
CA LEU A 114 3.38 7.78 5.67
C LEU A 114 2.10 8.62 5.58
N PHE A 115 0.92 8.00 5.86
CA PHE A 115 -0.37 8.69 5.77
C PHE A 115 -0.43 9.92 6.69
N PRO A 116 -0.92 11.07 6.24
CA PRO A 116 -1.68 11.33 5.00
C PRO A 116 -0.82 11.82 3.83
N LEU A 117 0.46 11.47 3.77
CA LEU A 117 1.39 11.88 2.72
C LEU A 117 1.46 10.85 1.60
N PHE A 118 1.72 11.37 0.40
CA PHE A 118 1.94 10.60 -0.81
C PHE A 118 3.10 11.19 -1.61
N LEU A 119 3.98 10.33 -2.17
CA LEU A 119 4.98 10.76 -3.13
C LEU A 119 4.39 10.70 -4.53
N HIS A 120 4.15 11.86 -5.12
CA HIS A 120 3.70 11.98 -6.49
C HIS A 120 4.90 12.16 -7.43
N ILE A 121 4.94 11.37 -8.50
CA ILE A 121 5.93 11.45 -9.57
C ILE A 121 5.19 11.93 -10.81
N ASP A 122 5.56 13.11 -11.30
CA ASP A 122 4.93 13.69 -12.50
C ASP A 122 5.43 13.01 -13.79
N ALA A 123 4.79 13.31 -14.92
CA ALA A 123 5.15 12.77 -16.24
C ALA A 123 6.59 13.10 -16.70
N ARG A 124 7.29 14.02 -16.02
CA ARG A 124 8.69 14.39 -16.26
C ARG A 124 9.64 13.67 -15.31
N GLY A 125 9.11 12.82 -14.39
CA GLY A 125 9.89 12.12 -13.39
C GLY A 125 10.22 12.96 -12.15
N ASN A 126 9.65 14.15 -11.99
CA ASN A 126 9.87 14.94 -10.78
C ASN A 126 9.01 14.37 -9.63
N ALA A 127 9.68 14.00 -8.55
CA ALA A 127 9.03 13.47 -7.36
C ALA A 127 8.76 14.59 -6.33
N ARG A 128 7.56 14.60 -5.74
CA ARG A 128 7.17 15.57 -4.71
C ARG A 128 6.30 14.89 -3.66
N VAL A 129 6.65 15.08 -2.39
CA VAL A 129 5.78 14.70 -1.27
C VAL A 129 4.65 15.73 -1.17
N LYS A 130 3.42 15.25 -1.15
CA LYS A 130 2.21 16.06 -0.99
C LYS A 130 1.18 15.34 -0.12
N LEU A 131 0.12 16.03 0.27
CA LEU A 131 -1.03 15.37 0.88
C LEU A 131 -1.68 14.42 -0.12
N ASP A 132 -2.04 13.24 0.34
CA ASP A 132 -2.75 12.25 -0.46
C ASP A 132 -4.20 12.72 -0.68
N GLY A 133 -4.60 12.90 -1.92
CA GLY A 133 -5.98 13.30 -2.26
C GLY A 133 -7.02 12.31 -1.74
N ARG A 134 -6.67 11.02 -1.64
CA ARG A 134 -7.53 9.98 -1.07
C ARG A 134 -7.75 10.13 0.44
N ALA A 135 -6.86 10.86 1.12
CA ALA A 135 -6.95 11.13 2.54
C ALA A 135 -7.96 12.23 2.89
N GLN A 136 -8.41 13.04 1.93
CA GLN A 136 -9.28 14.21 2.19
C GLN A 136 -10.60 13.86 2.89
N GLY A 137 -11.18 12.71 2.55
CA GLY A 137 -12.42 12.23 3.17
C GLY A 137 -12.25 11.57 4.53
N VAL A 138 -11.01 11.33 4.96
CA VAL A 138 -10.69 10.50 6.14
C VAL A 138 -9.87 11.28 7.16
N CYS A 139 -8.85 12.01 6.72
CA CYS A 139 -7.92 12.72 7.61
C CYS A 139 -8.26 14.20 7.72
N PRO A 140 -8.70 14.70 8.87
CA PRO A 140 -9.03 16.11 9.04
C PRO A 140 -7.82 17.04 8.85
N LEU A 141 -6.59 16.53 9.00
CA LEU A 141 -5.36 17.32 8.78
C LEU A 141 -5.23 17.78 7.32
N CYS A 142 -5.80 17.05 6.36
CA CYS A 142 -5.78 17.45 4.95
C CYS A 142 -6.45 18.82 4.71
N GLY A 143 -7.43 19.17 5.51
CA GLY A 143 -8.11 20.47 5.42
C GLY A 143 -7.26 21.67 5.89
N TYR A 144 -6.16 21.41 6.60
CA TYR A 144 -5.27 22.44 7.15
C TYR A 144 -3.95 22.57 6.38
N GLY A 145 -3.71 21.73 5.38
CA GLY A 145 -2.48 21.79 4.57
C GLY A 145 -1.26 21.10 5.20
N MET A 146 -0.16 21.10 4.44
CA MET A 146 1.12 20.48 4.85
C MET A 146 1.70 21.13 6.10
N GLU A 147 1.48 22.41 6.28
CA GLU A 147 1.95 23.24 7.41
C GLU A 147 1.35 22.85 8.76
N ALA A 148 0.24 22.11 8.75
CA ALA A 148 -0.35 21.57 9.97
C ALA A 148 0.35 20.32 10.49
N LEU A 149 1.20 19.72 9.67
CA LEU A 149 1.93 18.51 10.03
C LEU A 149 3.21 18.83 10.81
N ASP A 150 3.63 17.91 11.68
CA ASP A 150 4.90 18.05 12.40
C ASP A 150 6.06 18.10 11.39
N PRO A 151 6.92 19.15 11.44
CA PRO A 151 8.09 19.25 10.58
C PRO A 151 9.03 18.05 10.66
N ALA A 152 9.17 17.40 11.83
CA ALA A 152 9.97 16.21 11.99
C ALA A 152 9.35 15.03 11.23
N PHE A 153 8.03 14.89 11.25
CA PHE A 153 7.32 13.88 10.45
C PHE A 153 7.52 14.14 8.95
N LEU A 154 7.34 15.37 8.48
CA LEU A 154 7.52 15.73 7.07
C LEU A 154 8.93 15.42 6.58
N SER A 155 9.95 15.86 7.34
CA SER A 155 11.35 15.60 7.00
C SER A 155 11.66 14.10 6.95
N THR A 156 11.18 13.34 7.93
CA THR A 156 11.44 11.89 7.98
C THR A 156 10.66 11.13 6.91
N ALA A 157 9.44 11.55 6.60
CA ALA A 157 8.67 10.98 5.49
C ALA A 157 9.36 11.21 4.14
N THR A 158 9.94 12.40 3.93
CA THR A 158 10.75 12.69 2.73
C THR A 158 11.94 11.75 2.66
N GLN A 159 12.71 11.60 3.73
CA GLN A 159 13.84 10.66 3.77
C GLN A 159 13.41 9.19 3.52
N ALA A 160 12.24 8.80 4.02
CA ALA A 160 11.71 7.47 3.75
C ALA A 160 11.38 7.30 2.27
N TYR A 161 10.81 8.30 1.62
CA TYR A 161 10.55 8.27 0.18
C TYR A 161 11.84 8.27 -0.64
N ASP A 162 12.88 9.01 -0.23
CA ASP A 162 14.19 8.99 -0.91
C ASP A 162 14.76 7.56 -0.91
N LEU A 163 14.68 6.84 0.22
CA LEU A 163 15.08 5.42 0.29
C LEU A 163 14.26 4.52 -0.63
N LEU A 164 12.96 4.76 -0.75
CA LEU A 164 12.08 3.98 -1.62
C LEU A 164 12.35 4.26 -3.10
N MET A 165 12.76 5.47 -3.43
CA MET A 165 13.15 5.83 -4.81
C MET A 165 14.48 5.20 -5.26
N GLU A 166 15.35 4.80 -4.32
CA GLU A 166 16.57 4.05 -4.60
C GLU A 166 16.30 2.55 -4.91
N ASP A 167 15.11 2.03 -4.62
CA ASP A 167 14.69 0.65 -4.85
C ASP A 167 13.85 0.57 -6.12
N ASP A 168 14.32 -0.15 -7.13
CA ASP A 168 13.67 -0.22 -8.46
C ASP A 168 12.21 -0.66 -8.39
N ALA A 169 11.87 -1.63 -7.52
CA ALA A 169 10.51 -2.13 -7.38
C ALA A 169 9.58 -1.10 -6.72
N CYS A 170 10.08 -0.40 -5.70
CA CYS A 170 9.35 0.67 -5.03
C CYS A 170 9.20 1.89 -5.93
N HIS A 171 10.24 2.27 -6.67
CA HIS A 171 10.19 3.36 -7.64
C HIS A 171 9.13 3.09 -8.72
N ALA A 172 9.20 1.91 -9.37
CA ALA A 172 8.20 1.53 -10.36
C ALA A 172 6.77 1.51 -9.79
N TYR A 173 6.61 1.02 -8.56
CA TYR A 173 5.34 1.02 -7.85
C TYR A 173 4.81 2.44 -7.59
N LEU A 174 5.65 3.35 -7.07
CA LEU A 174 5.27 4.74 -6.79
C LEU A 174 4.94 5.52 -8.07
N HIS A 175 5.66 5.25 -9.17
CA HIS A 175 5.36 5.83 -10.48
C HIS A 175 3.98 5.36 -10.97
N ALA A 176 3.75 4.05 -11.01
CA ALA A 176 2.46 3.50 -11.42
C ALA A 176 1.29 3.96 -10.53
N LEU A 177 1.55 4.12 -9.22
CA LEU A 177 0.58 4.65 -8.29
C LEU A 177 0.25 6.12 -8.58
N SER A 178 1.27 6.91 -8.96
CA SER A 178 1.08 8.33 -9.34
C SER A 178 0.27 8.47 -10.62
N GLU A 179 0.49 7.58 -11.61
CA GLU A 179 -0.29 7.55 -12.86
C GLU A 179 -1.74 7.12 -12.62
N ALA A 180 -1.96 6.11 -11.76
CA ALA A 180 -3.29 5.59 -11.46
C ALA A 180 -4.16 6.58 -10.67
N PHE A 181 -3.54 7.41 -9.86
CA PHE A 181 -4.20 8.40 -9.01
C PHE A 181 -3.61 9.80 -9.32
N ASP A 182 -3.83 10.27 -10.55
CA ASP A 182 -3.45 11.63 -10.96
C ASP A 182 -4.26 12.65 -10.15
N LEU A 183 -3.69 13.03 -8.99
CA LEU A 183 -4.31 13.85 -7.94
C LEU A 183 -3.59 15.17 -7.76
#